data_8693f664e7fe3eddc4898af8e19c6dad
#
_entry.id   8693f664e7fe3eddc4898af8e19c6dad
#
_cell.length_a   1.000
_cell.length_b   1.000
_cell.length_c   1.000
_cell.angle_alpha   90.00
_cell.angle_beta   90.00
_cell.angle_gamma   90.00
#
_symmetry.space_group_name_H-M   'P 1'
#
loop_
_entity.id
_entity.type
_entity.pdbx_description
1 polymer ?
#
loop_
_entity_poly.entity_id
_entity_poly.type
_entity_poly.pdbx_seq_one_letter_code
_entity_poly.pdbx_strand_id
1 'polypeptide(L)'
;FFLGRWDKADWYYKAGDDPSWALPEYNHSDWDTVISWLEIGKFDQSKWKGVAWLRIVFKIDSSLKGKAVGFKMHHDGASEIYLNGKKVLTFGQIGKNADEEKPYDPNFFPATISLDTSSVYTLAVRISNQEAVKHKYLYNKFIGHIGVSINLFDNIIAVSRLID
;
A
#
# COMPACT_ATOMS: atom_id res chain seq x y z
N PHE A 1 11.06 13.23 11.55
CA PHE A 1 9.86 13.91 11.06
C PHE A 1 8.91 12.88 10.48
N PHE A 2 7.71 12.81 10.97
CA PHE A 2 6.70 11.84 10.54
C PHE A 2 6.04 12.42 9.29
N LEU A 3 6.29 11.83 8.12
CA LEU A 3 5.72 12.30 6.85
C LEU A 3 4.22 11.99 6.71
N GLY A 4 3.68 11.19 7.61
CA GLY A 4 2.24 10.93 7.73
C GLY A 4 1.93 9.46 8.07
N ARG A 5 0.95 9.26 8.92
CA ARG A 5 0.25 8.00 9.06
C ARG A 5 -0.86 7.96 8.01
N TRP A 6 -0.65 7.16 7.00
CA TRP A 6 -1.60 7.05 5.90
C TRP A 6 -2.65 5.96 6.10
N ASP A 7 -2.54 5.24 7.20
CA ASP A 7 -3.54 4.27 7.65
C ASP A 7 -4.91 4.89 7.98
N LYS A 8 -4.97 6.23 8.15
CA LYS A 8 -6.21 6.99 8.38
C LYS A 8 -6.54 7.99 7.27
N ALA A 9 -5.71 8.07 6.24
CA ALA A 9 -5.97 8.94 5.09
C ALA A 9 -6.98 8.31 4.14
N ASP A 10 -7.65 9.13 3.38
CA ASP A 10 -8.53 8.68 2.30
C ASP A 10 -7.68 8.20 1.11
N TRP A 11 -7.86 6.93 0.77
CA TRP A 11 -7.26 6.31 -0.40
C TRP A 11 -8.32 6.06 -1.47
N TYR A 12 -7.91 6.07 -2.72
CA TYR A 12 -8.72 5.59 -3.83
C TYR A 12 -8.53 4.08 -4.01
N TYR A 13 -9.63 3.37 -4.17
CA TYR A 13 -9.68 1.91 -4.27
C TYR A 13 -10.40 1.45 -5.54
N LYS A 14 -9.82 0.47 -6.22
CA LYS A 14 -10.47 -0.24 -7.32
C LYS A 14 -10.11 -1.72 -7.29
N ALA A 15 -11.14 -2.57 -7.31
CA ALA A 15 -10.96 -4.01 -7.49
C ALA A 15 -10.55 -4.33 -8.91
N GLY A 16 -9.72 -5.35 -9.09
CA GLY A 16 -9.20 -5.78 -10.38
C GLY A 16 -7.72 -5.53 -10.54
N ASP A 17 -7.23 -5.65 -11.76
CA ASP A 17 -5.81 -5.64 -12.03
C ASP A 17 -5.49 -5.08 -13.41
N ASP A 18 -5.07 -3.82 -13.45
CA ASP A 18 -4.62 -3.14 -14.66
C ASP A 18 -3.33 -2.35 -14.36
N PRO A 19 -2.21 -2.69 -15.00
CA PRO A 19 -0.93 -2.01 -14.78
C PRO A 19 -0.95 -0.50 -15.05
N SER A 20 -1.86 0.00 -15.90
CA SER A 20 -2.00 1.44 -16.16
C SER A 20 -2.42 2.23 -14.92
N TRP A 21 -2.97 1.56 -13.91
CA TRP A 21 -3.39 2.17 -12.66
C TRP A 21 -2.23 2.61 -11.77
N ALA A 22 -1.00 2.23 -12.12
CA ALA A 22 0.21 2.74 -11.47
C ALA A 22 0.59 4.15 -11.95
N LEU A 23 0.13 4.57 -13.13
CA LEU A 23 0.57 5.81 -13.77
C LEU A 23 0.00 7.04 -13.06
N PRO A 24 0.82 8.09 -12.82
CA PRO A 24 0.35 9.29 -12.12
C PRO A 24 -0.75 10.03 -12.87
N GLU A 25 -0.73 10.02 -14.21
CA GLU A 25 -1.73 10.66 -15.05
C GLU A 25 -3.06 9.90 -15.15
N TYR A 26 -3.15 8.67 -14.63
CA TYR A 26 -4.38 7.90 -14.64
C TYR A 26 -5.46 8.61 -13.83
N ASN A 27 -6.65 8.78 -14.43
CA ASN A 27 -7.78 9.41 -13.76
C ASN A 27 -8.50 8.40 -12.86
N HIS A 28 -8.45 8.62 -11.56
CA HIS A 28 -9.10 7.77 -10.54
C HIS A 28 -10.36 8.39 -9.94
N SER A 29 -10.99 9.37 -10.63
CA SER A 29 -12.18 10.06 -10.10
C SER A 29 -13.40 9.17 -9.91
N ASP A 30 -13.45 8.02 -10.60
CA ASP A 30 -14.49 7.00 -10.49
C ASP A 30 -14.19 5.90 -9.47
N TRP A 31 -13.06 5.99 -8.76
CA TRP A 31 -12.68 5.01 -7.75
C TRP A 31 -13.41 5.25 -6.42
N ASP A 32 -13.60 4.19 -5.65
CA ASP A 32 -14.11 4.30 -4.30
C ASP A 32 -13.09 4.99 -3.38
N THR A 33 -13.57 5.77 -2.42
CA THR A 33 -12.74 6.30 -1.33
C THR A 33 -12.81 5.36 -0.14
N VAL A 34 -11.64 4.95 0.37
CA VAL A 34 -11.49 3.98 1.46
C VAL A 34 -10.37 4.36 2.41
N ILE A 35 -10.36 3.77 3.59
CA ILE A 35 -9.17 3.67 4.43
C ILE A 35 -8.36 2.44 3.97
N SER A 36 -7.05 2.59 3.79
CA SER A 36 -6.18 1.54 3.19
C SER A 36 -6.18 0.20 3.94
N TRP A 37 -6.52 0.22 5.23
CA TRP A 37 -6.63 -0.96 6.09
C TRP A 37 -7.77 -1.90 5.69
N LEU A 38 -8.79 -1.39 4.97
CA LEU A 38 -9.99 -2.14 4.55
C LEU A 38 -10.59 -2.96 5.70
N GLU A 39 -10.92 -2.25 6.79
CA GLU A 39 -11.42 -2.85 8.02
C GLU A 39 -12.77 -3.55 7.79
N ILE A 40 -12.84 -4.81 8.17
CA ILE A 40 -14.06 -5.61 8.08
C ILE A 40 -15.14 -4.99 8.98
N GLY A 41 -16.34 -4.81 8.42
CA GLY A 41 -17.44 -4.08 9.07
C GLY A 41 -17.54 -2.61 8.69
N LYS A 42 -16.48 -2.01 8.13
CA LYS A 42 -16.48 -0.66 7.55
C LYS A 42 -16.31 -0.67 6.04
N PHE A 43 -15.50 -1.59 5.52
CA PHE A 43 -15.32 -1.81 4.08
C PHE A 43 -16.34 -2.84 3.57
N ASP A 44 -16.96 -2.55 2.44
CA ASP A 44 -17.86 -3.50 1.77
C ASP A 44 -17.06 -4.66 1.15
N GLN A 45 -17.01 -5.78 1.87
CA GLN A 45 -16.24 -6.96 1.46
C GLN A 45 -16.70 -7.58 0.15
N SER A 46 -17.91 -7.28 -0.34
CA SER A 46 -18.38 -7.75 -1.65
C SER A 46 -17.55 -7.18 -2.80
N LYS A 47 -16.88 -6.05 -2.57
CA LYS A 47 -15.97 -5.40 -3.50
C LYS A 47 -14.59 -6.05 -3.57
N TRP A 48 -14.21 -6.88 -2.57
CA TRP A 48 -12.93 -7.58 -2.60
C TRP A 48 -12.99 -8.80 -3.52
N LYS A 49 -12.11 -8.83 -4.53
CA LYS A 49 -12.04 -9.89 -5.56
C LYS A 49 -10.69 -10.62 -5.60
N GLY A 50 -9.89 -10.47 -4.54
CA GLY A 50 -8.58 -11.11 -4.41
C GLY A 50 -7.40 -10.27 -4.89
N VAL A 51 -7.61 -9.37 -5.84
CA VAL A 51 -6.63 -8.36 -6.29
C VAL A 51 -7.30 -7.01 -6.38
N ALA A 52 -6.59 -5.98 -5.94
CA ALA A 52 -7.05 -4.59 -6.03
C ALA A 52 -5.87 -3.62 -6.09
N TRP A 53 -6.19 -2.37 -6.40
CA TRP A 53 -5.26 -1.26 -6.35
C TRP A 53 -5.75 -0.19 -5.39
N LEU A 54 -4.80 0.36 -4.63
CA LEU A 54 -4.97 1.54 -3.78
C LEU A 54 -4.08 2.65 -4.32
N ARG A 55 -4.58 3.90 -4.32
CA ARG A 55 -3.83 5.07 -4.76
C ARG A 55 -3.99 6.21 -3.76
N ILE A 56 -2.91 6.96 -3.57
CA ILE A 56 -2.93 8.23 -2.85
C ILE A 56 -2.01 9.23 -3.55
N VAL A 57 -2.43 10.49 -3.60
CA VAL A 57 -1.62 11.60 -4.11
C VAL A 57 -1.20 12.47 -2.94
N PHE A 58 0.08 12.79 -2.86
CA PHE A 58 0.63 13.58 -1.76
C PHE A 58 1.72 14.54 -2.22
N LYS A 59 1.96 15.57 -1.42
CA LYS A 59 3.04 16.52 -1.61
C LYS A 59 4.12 16.28 -0.56
N ILE A 60 5.36 16.53 -0.94
CA ILE A 60 6.50 16.50 -0.02
C ILE A 60 7.02 17.90 0.25
N ASP A 61 7.66 18.06 1.41
CA ASP A 61 8.46 19.26 1.70
C ASP A 61 9.67 19.31 0.74
N SER A 62 10.05 20.53 0.34
CA SER A 62 11.18 20.75 -0.57
C SER A 62 12.50 20.19 -0.06
N SER A 63 12.67 20.10 1.27
CA SER A 63 13.86 19.54 1.92
C SER A 63 14.04 18.03 1.66
N LEU A 64 12.99 17.33 1.22
CA LEU A 64 13.01 15.89 0.94
C LEU A 64 13.28 15.56 -0.53
N LYS A 65 13.28 16.55 -1.41
CA LYS A 65 13.57 16.35 -2.85
C LYS A 65 14.95 15.73 -3.06
N GLY A 66 15.02 14.69 -3.88
CA GLY A 66 16.25 13.97 -4.17
C GLY A 66 16.78 13.11 -3.01
N LYS A 67 16.03 12.95 -1.93
CA LYS A 67 16.44 12.17 -0.77
C LYS A 67 15.76 10.81 -0.72
N ALA A 68 16.37 9.89 0.03
CA ALA A 68 15.75 8.63 0.39
C ALA A 68 14.89 8.81 1.64
N VAL A 69 13.71 8.17 1.64
CA VAL A 69 12.79 8.12 2.78
C VAL A 69 12.55 6.69 3.20
N GLY A 70 12.22 6.48 4.46
CA GLY A 70 11.86 5.19 5.00
C GLY A 70 10.40 4.85 4.68
N PHE A 71 10.15 3.58 4.40
CA PHE A 71 8.84 3.00 4.11
C PHE A 71 8.60 1.80 5.02
N LYS A 72 7.47 1.77 5.71
CA LYS A 72 7.03 0.63 6.51
C LYS A 72 5.65 0.20 6.10
N MET A 73 5.44 -1.10 6.03
CA MET A 73 4.17 -1.69 5.60
C MET A 73 3.87 -2.97 6.36
N HIS A 74 2.58 -3.22 6.55
CA HIS A 74 2.03 -4.49 7.03
C HIS A 74 0.82 -4.89 6.18
N HIS A 75 0.74 -6.16 5.80
CA HIS A 75 -0.41 -6.80 5.14
C HIS A 75 -0.28 -8.33 5.18
N ASP A 76 -1.36 -9.04 4.90
CA ASP A 76 -1.37 -10.52 4.97
C ASP A 76 -1.13 -11.22 3.63
N GLY A 77 -1.19 -10.51 2.51
CA GLY A 77 -1.03 -11.07 1.17
C GLY A 77 0.29 -10.72 0.51
N ALA A 78 0.22 -10.32 -0.73
CA ALA A 78 1.37 -9.84 -1.51
C ALA A 78 1.10 -8.46 -2.09
N SER A 79 2.16 -7.69 -2.34
CA SER A 79 2.02 -6.34 -2.89
C SER A 79 3.19 -5.90 -3.75
N GLU A 80 2.89 -4.97 -4.64
CA GLU A 80 3.86 -4.19 -5.41
C GLU A 80 3.57 -2.70 -5.17
N ILE A 81 4.62 -1.94 -4.92
CA ILE A 81 4.55 -0.52 -4.59
C ILE A 81 5.11 0.28 -5.76
N TYR A 82 4.34 1.22 -6.25
CA TYR A 82 4.69 2.09 -7.38
C TYR A 82 4.71 3.55 -6.91
N LEU A 83 5.77 4.26 -7.26
CA LEU A 83 5.89 5.69 -7.02
C LEU A 83 6.01 6.41 -8.37
N ASN A 84 5.06 7.28 -8.69
CA ASN A 84 4.95 7.95 -10.00
C ASN A 84 5.08 6.97 -11.18
N GLY A 85 4.39 5.83 -11.11
CA GLY A 85 4.36 4.81 -12.16
C GLY A 85 5.52 3.83 -12.17
N LYS A 86 6.56 4.05 -11.37
CA LYS A 86 7.72 3.17 -11.26
C LYS A 86 7.59 2.22 -10.08
N LYS A 87 7.73 0.91 -10.31
CA LYS A 87 7.77 -0.07 -9.23
C LYS A 87 9.03 0.10 -8.39
N VAL A 88 8.88 0.37 -7.11
CA VAL A 88 9.98 0.65 -6.16
C VAL A 88 10.18 -0.44 -5.12
N LEU A 89 9.13 -1.17 -4.76
CA LEU A 89 9.18 -2.27 -3.78
C LEU A 89 8.25 -3.41 -4.21
N THR A 90 8.60 -4.63 -3.79
CA THR A 90 7.79 -5.83 -3.96
C THR A 90 7.82 -6.64 -2.67
N PHE A 91 6.65 -7.07 -2.19
CA PHE A 91 6.50 -7.92 -1.03
C PHE A 91 5.69 -9.16 -1.41
N GLY A 92 6.36 -10.31 -1.50
CA GLY A 92 5.76 -11.54 -1.97
C GLY A 92 5.55 -11.58 -3.49
N GLN A 93 4.61 -12.41 -3.93
CA GLN A 93 4.22 -12.55 -5.34
C GLN A 93 2.71 -12.43 -5.45
N ILE A 94 2.25 -11.47 -6.24
CA ILE A 94 0.83 -11.33 -6.59
C ILE A 94 0.36 -12.57 -7.34
N GLY A 95 -0.80 -13.10 -6.96
CA GLY A 95 -1.42 -14.25 -7.60
C GLY A 95 -2.89 -13.98 -7.95
N LYS A 96 -3.38 -14.65 -9.00
CA LYS A 96 -4.80 -14.59 -9.41
C LYS A 96 -5.68 -15.52 -8.57
N ASN A 97 -5.05 -16.44 -7.83
CA ASN A 97 -5.68 -17.40 -6.93
C ASN A 97 -4.70 -17.74 -5.79
N ALA A 98 -5.15 -18.50 -4.80
CA ALA A 98 -4.36 -18.84 -3.63
C ALA A 98 -3.12 -19.71 -3.94
N ASP A 99 -3.16 -20.48 -5.02
CA ASP A 99 -2.03 -21.36 -5.39
C ASP A 99 -0.89 -20.57 -6.06
N GLU A 100 -1.21 -19.49 -6.75
CA GLU A 100 -0.23 -18.61 -7.40
C GLU A 100 0.33 -17.55 -6.46
N GLU A 101 -0.46 -17.10 -5.49
CA GLU A 101 -0.04 -16.08 -4.54
C GLU A 101 1.04 -16.63 -3.59
N LYS A 102 2.12 -15.86 -3.42
CA LYS A 102 3.11 -16.10 -2.39
C LYS A 102 3.08 -14.92 -1.41
N PRO A 103 2.37 -15.04 -0.29
CA PRO A 103 2.25 -13.95 0.66
C PRO A 103 3.59 -13.68 1.33
N TYR A 104 3.83 -12.41 1.63
CA TYR A 104 4.96 -11.96 2.44
C TYR A 104 4.60 -10.67 3.16
N ASP A 105 4.49 -10.73 4.47
CA ASP A 105 4.28 -9.56 5.30
C ASP A 105 5.64 -8.97 5.71
N PRO A 106 5.98 -7.73 5.30
CA PRO A 106 7.18 -7.05 5.78
C PRO A 106 7.11 -6.68 7.27
N ASN A 107 5.94 -6.80 7.90
CA ASN A 107 5.71 -6.61 9.34
C ASN A 107 6.37 -5.33 9.87
N PHE A 108 6.16 -4.22 9.16
CA PHE A 108 6.77 -2.92 9.46
C PHE A 108 8.31 -2.89 9.46
N PHE A 109 8.97 -3.89 8.88
CA PHE A 109 10.41 -3.81 8.69
C PHE A 109 10.75 -2.68 7.72
N PRO A 110 11.68 -1.77 8.05
CA PRO A 110 11.95 -0.60 7.22
C PRO A 110 12.51 -0.97 5.85
N ALA A 111 11.92 -0.39 4.81
CA ALA A 111 12.48 -0.34 3.46
C ALA A 111 12.81 1.11 3.09
N THR A 112 13.53 1.32 2.01
CA THR A 112 13.92 2.65 1.53
C THR A 112 13.34 2.92 0.16
N ILE A 113 12.77 4.11 -0.02
CA ILE A 113 12.31 4.64 -1.30
C ILE A 113 13.10 5.91 -1.62
N SER A 114 13.67 6.00 -2.82
CA SER A 114 14.36 7.20 -3.30
C SER A 114 13.36 8.15 -3.94
N LEU A 115 13.35 9.41 -3.47
CA LEU A 115 12.58 10.49 -4.06
C LEU A 115 13.45 11.22 -5.10
N ASP A 116 12.84 11.61 -6.20
CA ASP A 116 13.45 12.50 -7.19
C ASP A 116 13.20 13.98 -6.83
N THR A 117 13.23 14.87 -7.81
CA THR A 117 13.00 16.31 -7.62
C THR A 117 11.54 16.72 -7.72
N SER A 118 10.61 15.78 -7.87
CA SER A 118 9.17 16.04 -7.93
C SER A 118 8.66 16.62 -6.60
N SER A 119 7.63 17.44 -6.66
CA SER A 119 6.95 17.99 -5.49
C SER A 119 5.69 17.20 -5.12
N VAL A 120 5.09 16.54 -6.12
CA VAL A 120 3.84 15.78 -5.99
C VAL A 120 4.10 14.35 -6.43
N TYR A 121 3.62 13.41 -5.65
CA TYR A 121 3.76 11.98 -5.89
C TYR A 121 2.40 11.29 -5.91
N THR A 122 2.26 10.31 -6.79
CA THR A 122 1.24 9.28 -6.73
C THR A 122 1.90 8.00 -6.21
N LEU A 123 1.44 7.52 -5.05
CA LEU A 123 1.73 6.19 -4.56
C LEU A 123 0.60 5.27 -4.99
N ALA A 124 0.91 4.23 -5.74
CA ALA A 124 -0.02 3.19 -6.10
C ALA A 124 0.44 1.87 -5.51
N VAL A 125 -0.48 1.14 -4.90
CA VAL A 125 -0.24 -0.14 -4.25
C VAL A 125 -1.12 -1.17 -4.92
N ARG A 126 -0.49 -2.11 -5.63
CA ARG A 126 -1.14 -3.30 -6.14
C ARG A 126 -1.09 -4.35 -5.06
N ILE A 127 -2.22 -4.85 -4.60
CA ILE A 127 -2.31 -5.82 -3.53
C ILE A 127 -3.07 -7.06 -3.97
N SER A 128 -2.66 -8.22 -3.49
CA SER A 128 -3.47 -9.43 -3.52
C SER A 128 -3.58 -10.01 -2.12
N ASN A 129 -4.74 -10.60 -1.81
CA ASN A 129 -5.00 -11.37 -0.62
C ASN A 129 -6.05 -12.43 -0.95
N GLN A 130 -5.58 -13.53 -1.52
CA GLN A 130 -6.43 -14.62 -1.98
C GLN A 130 -6.98 -15.44 -0.82
N GLU A 131 -6.26 -15.48 0.31
CA GLU A 131 -6.75 -16.12 1.54
C GLU A 131 -7.99 -15.42 2.08
N ALA A 132 -8.10 -14.10 1.95
CA ALA A 132 -9.30 -13.36 2.35
C ALA A 132 -10.54 -13.73 1.50
N VAL A 133 -10.35 -14.19 0.26
CA VAL A 133 -11.43 -14.74 -0.57
C VAL A 133 -11.78 -16.16 -0.15
N LYS A 134 -10.76 -17.01 0.00
CA LYS A 134 -10.90 -18.46 0.29
C LYS A 134 -11.39 -18.71 1.70
N HIS A 135 -10.90 -17.95 2.68
CA HIS A 135 -11.17 -18.11 4.11
C HIS A 135 -11.87 -16.90 4.73
N LYS A 136 -12.94 -16.44 4.11
CA LYS A 136 -13.72 -15.26 4.51
C LYS A 136 -14.12 -15.28 6.00
N TYR A 137 -14.46 -16.44 6.53
CA TYR A 137 -14.81 -16.59 7.94
C TYR A 137 -13.65 -16.26 8.88
N LEU A 138 -12.44 -16.72 8.55
CA LEU A 138 -11.23 -16.43 9.34
C LEU A 138 -10.96 -14.92 9.39
N TYR A 139 -11.04 -14.25 8.25
CA TYR A 139 -10.85 -12.80 8.17
C TYR A 139 -11.93 -12.04 8.94
N ASN A 140 -13.19 -12.43 8.81
CA ASN A 140 -14.29 -11.77 9.50
C ASN A 140 -14.20 -11.90 11.02
N LYS A 141 -13.75 -13.04 11.52
CA LYS A 141 -13.79 -13.34 12.96
C LYS A 141 -12.50 -13.01 13.70
N PHE A 142 -11.34 -13.20 13.07
CA PHE A 142 -10.05 -13.18 13.77
C PHE A 142 -9.07 -12.13 13.26
N ILE A 143 -9.10 -11.77 11.98
CA ILE A 143 -8.11 -10.86 11.39
C ILE A 143 -8.63 -9.42 11.38
N GLY A 144 -9.84 -9.20 10.90
CA GLY A 144 -10.52 -7.91 10.98
C GLY A 144 -10.18 -6.90 9.88
N HIS A 145 -9.27 -7.22 8.95
CA HIS A 145 -8.88 -6.36 7.83
C HIS A 145 -8.43 -7.19 6.62
N ILE A 146 -8.44 -6.56 5.43
CA ILE A 146 -8.01 -7.18 4.17
C ILE A 146 -6.86 -6.38 3.55
N GLY A 147 -6.78 -5.10 3.82
CA GLY A 147 -5.90 -4.16 3.17
C GLY A 147 -4.51 -4.04 3.80
N VAL A 148 -3.97 -2.83 3.73
CA VAL A 148 -2.58 -2.53 4.08
C VAL A 148 -2.49 -1.39 5.10
N SER A 149 -1.47 -1.44 5.95
CA SER A 149 -1.02 -0.30 6.76
C SER A 149 0.32 0.20 6.23
N ILE A 150 0.40 1.48 5.91
CA ILE A 150 1.60 2.10 5.31
C ILE A 150 2.00 3.34 6.08
N ASN A 151 3.29 3.49 6.32
CA ASN A 151 3.90 4.68 6.90
C ASN A 151 5.14 5.11 6.11
N LEU A 152 5.23 6.40 5.82
CA LEU A 152 6.45 7.04 5.32
C LEU A 152 7.09 7.88 6.42
N PHE A 153 8.42 7.89 6.48
CA PHE A 153 9.16 8.65 7.47
C PHE A 153 10.52 9.08 6.93
N ASP A 154 11.10 10.12 7.53
CA ASP A 154 12.44 10.56 7.19
C ASP A 154 13.47 9.52 7.64
N ASN A 155 14.34 9.09 6.74
CA ASN A 155 15.31 8.02 6.95
C ASN A 155 16.32 8.33 8.08
N ILE A 156 16.60 9.60 8.33
CA ILE A 156 17.52 10.03 9.39
C ILE A 156 16.98 9.65 10.77
N ILE A 157 15.67 9.79 10.98
CA ILE A 157 15.04 9.42 12.26
C ILE A 157 14.93 7.91 12.43
N ALA A 158 14.79 7.14 11.32
CA ALA A 158 14.73 5.68 11.38
C ALA A 158 16.05 5.06 11.84
N VAL A 159 17.18 5.59 11.37
CA VAL A 159 18.52 5.08 11.74
C VAL A 159 18.80 5.36 13.22
N SER A 160 18.41 6.53 13.74
CA SER A 160 18.60 6.85 15.16
C SER A 160 17.75 5.97 16.09
N ARG A 161 16.57 5.52 15.67
CA ARG A 161 15.71 4.62 16.45
C ARG A 161 16.11 3.15 16.41
N LEU A 162 16.93 2.75 15.45
CA LEU A 162 17.47 1.39 15.35
C LEU A 162 18.77 1.21 16.17
N ILE A 163 19.35 2.31 16.64
CA ILE A 163 20.61 2.33 17.44
C ILE A 163 20.29 2.49 18.94
N ASP A 164 19.13 2.98 19.30
CA ASP A 164 18.60 3.08 20.67
C ASP A 164 17.87 1.77 21.09
#